data_cdee1f634e1f1800d1a6394db8f9d0b6
#
_entry.id   cdee1f634e1f1800d1a6394db8f9d0b6
#
_cell.length_a   1.000
_cell.length_b   1.000
_cell.length_c   1.000
_cell.angle_alpha   90.00
_cell.angle_beta   90.00
_cell.angle_gamma   90.00
#
_symmetry.space_group_name_H-M   'P 1'
#
loop_
_entity.id
_entity.type
_entity.pdbx_description
1 polymer ?
#
loop_
_entity_poly.entity_id
_entity_poly.type
_entity_poly.pdbx_seq_one_letter_code
_entity_poly.pdbx_strand_id
1 'polypeptide(L)'
;PDRKTVSVRNLKTGEEFEEGYDKLILSPGAKPTQPKLSGMEADKLFTLRTVEDTFKVKAYINNNHPKSAVIAGGGFIGLELAENLRELGMDVTIVQSQKQLMMPFDSDMAAFIHAEVRKHGIHLALGHKVEGFIEKDGGVNVLLSDGTSLHGDIAVLAIGVTPDTHLAKEAGLELGVRGSIVVNDRMETSVPDIYAAGDAVQVKHFVTDEDTLISLAGPANKQGRIIADNICGGDSRYMGSQGSSVIKVFDLTAASTGINETHAKNAGLNADTVILSPMSHAGYYPGGKVMTMKV
;
A
#
# COMPACT_ATOMS: atom_id res chain seq x y z
N PRO A 1 20.68 -3.51 21.34
CA PRO A 1 20.10 -2.48 22.22
C PRO A 1 20.92 -2.24 23.49
N ASP A 2 21.37 -3.29 24.19
CA ASP A 2 22.03 -3.20 25.52
C ASP A 2 23.25 -2.26 25.54
N ARG A 3 24.02 -2.23 24.48
CA ARG A 3 25.19 -1.34 24.31
C ARG A 3 24.83 0.00 23.68
N LYS A 4 23.58 0.23 23.31
CA LYS A 4 23.11 1.40 22.56
C LYS A 4 23.96 1.67 21.31
N THR A 5 24.23 0.63 20.52
CA THR A 5 24.98 0.73 19.27
C THR A 5 24.21 0.12 18.11
N VAL A 6 24.44 0.63 16.90
CA VAL A 6 24.00 0.06 15.63
C VAL A 6 25.22 -0.31 14.80
N SER A 7 25.18 -1.48 14.15
CA SER A 7 26.22 -1.87 13.19
C SER A 7 25.87 -1.27 11.83
N VAL A 8 26.82 -0.58 11.24
CA VAL A 8 26.67 0.17 10.00
C VAL A 8 27.65 -0.37 8.97
N ARG A 9 27.17 -0.58 7.73
CA ARG A 9 28.03 -0.89 6.58
C ARG A 9 27.97 0.23 5.56
N ASN A 10 29.11 0.79 5.22
CA ASN A 10 29.25 1.69 4.09
C ASN A 10 29.10 0.91 2.79
N LEU A 11 28.04 1.14 2.03
CA LEU A 11 27.75 0.38 0.79
C LEU A 11 28.75 0.66 -0.35
N LYS A 12 29.51 1.77 -0.31
CA LYS A 12 30.52 2.12 -1.32
C LYS A 12 31.88 1.49 -1.03
N THR A 13 32.29 1.47 0.25
CA THR A 13 33.62 1.00 0.67
C THR A 13 33.59 -0.43 1.20
N GLY A 14 32.42 -0.93 1.63
CA GLY A 14 32.26 -2.20 2.33
C GLY A 14 32.70 -2.16 3.80
N GLU A 15 33.15 -0.99 4.31
CA GLU A 15 33.60 -0.81 5.67
C GLU A 15 32.43 -0.99 6.66
N GLU A 16 32.69 -1.72 7.73
CA GLU A 16 31.73 -1.93 8.84
C GLU A 16 32.24 -1.25 10.09
N PHE A 17 31.34 -0.56 10.79
CA PHE A 17 31.62 0.12 12.05
C PHE A 17 30.39 0.11 12.96
N GLU A 18 30.61 0.40 14.26
CA GLU A 18 29.54 0.60 15.24
C GLU A 18 29.32 2.08 15.48
N GLU A 19 28.07 2.53 15.51
CA GLU A 19 27.66 3.88 15.86
C GLU A 19 26.83 3.85 17.14
N GLY A 20 27.20 4.67 18.14
CA GLY A 20 26.45 4.79 19.39
C GLY A 20 25.28 5.75 19.28
N TYR A 21 24.21 5.53 20.07
CA TYR A 21 23.05 6.42 20.12
C TYR A 21 22.57 6.66 21.55
N ASP A 22 22.06 7.85 21.81
CA ASP A 22 21.26 8.14 23.01
C ASP A 22 19.79 7.77 22.80
N LYS A 23 19.26 8.10 21.63
CA LYS A 23 17.90 7.76 21.16
C LYS A 23 17.97 7.21 19.74
N LEU A 24 17.23 6.16 19.45
CA LEU A 24 17.16 5.54 18.13
C LEU A 24 15.74 5.63 17.57
N ILE A 25 15.61 6.03 16.32
CA ILE A 25 14.33 6.03 15.59
C ILE A 25 14.40 5.00 14.47
N LEU A 26 13.51 4.00 14.50
CA LEU A 26 13.36 3.00 13.45
C LEU A 26 12.22 3.43 12.50
N SER A 27 12.56 3.74 11.27
CA SER A 27 11.58 4.04 10.21
C SER A 27 11.89 3.27 8.91
N PRO A 28 11.98 1.93 8.98
CA PRO A 28 12.43 1.13 7.84
C PRO A 28 11.38 1.02 6.73
N GLY A 29 10.14 1.44 7.00
CA GLY A 29 9.04 1.37 6.05
C GLY A 29 8.54 -0.06 5.82
N ALA A 30 8.09 -0.32 4.59
CA ALA A 30 7.56 -1.60 4.17
C ALA A 30 8.14 -1.97 2.80
N LYS A 31 8.13 -3.26 2.49
CA LYS A 31 8.55 -3.82 1.21
C LYS A 31 7.38 -4.47 0.49
N PRO A 32 7.41 -4.62 -0.84
CA PRO A 32 6.38 -5.34 -1.58
C PRO A 32 6.18 -6.73 -0.99
N THR A 33 4.94 -7.12 -0.78
CA THR A 33 4.62 -8.47 -0.35
C THR A 33 5.02 -9.47 -1.44
N GLN A 34 5.89 -10.40 -1.11
CA GLN A 34 6.34 -11.46 -1.99
C GLN A 34 5.78 -12.80 -1.49
N PRO A 35 4.71 -13.30 -2.10
CA PRO A 35 4.15 -14.61 -1.75
C PRO A 35 5.08 -15.73 -2.23
N LYS A 36 4.99 -16.88 -1.60
CA LYS A 36 5.72 -18.08 -2.06
C LYS A 36 4.95 -18.72 -3.22
N LEU A 37 5.12 -18.18 -4.42
CA LEU A 37 4.53 -18.66 -5.66
C LEU A 37 5.61 -19.12 -6.62
N SER A 38 5.25 -19.99 -7.56
CA SER A 38 6.15 -20.39 -8.66
C SER A 38 6.39 -19.20 -9.59
N GLY A 39 7.60 -19.08 -10.14
CA GLY A 39 7.97 -18.08 -11.13
C GLY A 39 8.15 -16.66 -10.59
N MET A 40 8.34 -16.50 -9.28
CA MET A 40 8.63 -15.20 -8.66
C MET A 40 9.98 -14.61 -9.10
N GLU A 41 10.84 -15.43 -9.69
CA GLU A 41 12.14 -15.09 -10.26
C GLU A 41 12.09 -14.66 -11.74
N ALA A 42 10.91 -14.61 -12.34
CA ALA A 42 10.75 -14.24 -13.74
C ALA A 42 11.29 -12.83 -14.04
N ASP A 43 12.11 -12.70 -15.09
CA ASP A 43 12.78 -11.44 -15.46
C ASP A 43 11.80 -10.30 -15.82
N LYS A 44 10.59 -10.68 -16.25
CA LYS A 44 9.52 -9.74 -16.65
C LYS A 44 8.45 -9.53 -15.61
N LEU A 45 8.67 -10.04 -14.40
CA LEU A 45 7.85 -9.79 -13.23
C LEU A 45 8.48 -8.67 -12.40
N PHE A 46 7.75 -7.59 -12.26
CA PHE A 46 8.19 -6.41 -11.53
C PHE A 46 7.41 -6.23 -10.23
N THR A 47 8.03 -5.53 -9.29
CA THR A 47 7.38 -4.91 -8.13
C THR A 47 7.60 -3.41 -8.20
N LEU A 48 6.78 -2.62 -7.50
CA LEU A 48 6.90 -1.17 -7.48
C LEU A 48 6.79 -0.66 -6.04
N ARG A 49 7.89 -0.12 -5.51
CA ARG A 49 7.94 0.46 -4.17
C ARG A 49 8.90 1.65 -4.09
N THR A 50 10.05 1.55 -4.73
CA THR A 50 11.13 2.55 -4.65
C THR A 50 11.28 3.32 -5.96
N VAL A 51 12.06 4.40 -5.92
CA VAL A 51 12.44 5.14 -7.13
C VAL A 51 13.22 4.26 -8.10
N GLU A 52 14.08 3.39 -7.56
CA GLU A 52 14.86 2.42 -8.34
C GLU A 52 13.96 1.42 -9.05
N ASP A 53 12.88 0.94 -8.41
CA ASP A 53 11.89 0.06 -9.05
C ASP A 53 11.22 0.79 -10.21
N THR A 54 10.84 2.06 -10.02
CA THR A 54 10.25 2.90 -11.07
C THR A 54 11.21 3.05 -12.26
N PHE A 55 12.49 3.29 -12.01
CA PHE A 55 13.50 3.38 -13.07
C PHE A 55 13.69 2.05 -13.80
N LYS A 56 13.66 0.91 -13.10
CA LYS A 56 13.75 -0.41 -13.73
C LYS A 56 12.56 -0.66 -14.66
N VAL A 57 11.35 -0.45 -14.21
CA VAL A 57 10.13 -0.61 -15.02
C VAL A 57 10.17 0.33 -16.23
N LYS A 58 10.49 1.61 -16.02
CA LYS A 58 10.58 2.60 -17.09
C LYS A 58 11.67 2.29 -18.12
N ALA A 59 12.85 1.87 -17.67
CA ALA A 59 13.93 1.45 -18.55
C ALA A 59 13.53 0.23 -19.38
N TYR A 60 12.87 -0.77 -18.75
CA TYR A 60 12.38 -1.94 -19.47
C TYR A 60 11.37 -1.54 -20.56
N ILE A 61 10.38 -0.71 -20.22
CA ILE A 61 9.37 -0.22 -21.18
C ILE A 61 10.03 0.52 -22.35
N ASN A 62 10.96 1.42 -22.07
CA ASN A 62 11.64 2.21 -23.11
C ASN A 62 12.50 1.36 -24.06
N ASN A 63 13.13 0.30 -23.54
CA ASN A 63 14.04 -0.53 -24.33
C ASN A 63 13.33 -1.66 -25.09
N ASN A 64 12.22 -2.18 -24.54
CA ASN A 64 11.56 -3.38 -25.07
C ASN A 64 10.18 -3.09 -25.69
N HIS A 65 9.60 -1.92 -25.46
CA HIS A 65 8.31 -1.48 -26.00
C HIS A 65 7.17 -2.51 -25.81
N PRO A 66 6.95 -3.03 -24.57
CA PRO A 66 5.88 -3.97 -24.29
C PRO A 66 4.53 -3.39 -24.67
N LYS A 67 3.62 -4.24 -25.16
CA LYS A 67 2.29 -3.87 -25.62
C LYS A 67 1.20 -4.21 -24.61
N SER A 68 1.50 -5.13 -23.68
CA SER A 68 0.53 -5.61 -22.72
C SER A 68 1.16 -5.77 -21.32
N ALA A 69 0.32 -5.58 -20.30
CA ALA A 69 0.70 -5.75 -18.90
C ALA A 69 -0.41 -6.43 -18.11
N VAL A 70 -0.02 -7.36 -17.23
CA VAL A 70 -0.91 -7.94 -16.22
C VAL A 70 -0.48 -7.45 -14.84
N ILE A 71 -1.38 -6.76 -14.13
CA ILE A 71 -1.13 -6.22 -12.79
C ILE A 71 -1.86 -7.09 -11.77
N ALA A 72 -1.12 -7.75 -10.89
CA ALA A 72 -1.67 -8.50 -9.78
C ALA A 72 -1.86 -7.58 -8.57
N GLY A 73 -3.13 -7.22 -8.29
CA GLY A 73 -3.54 -6.34 -7.20
C GLY A 73 -4.26 -5.09 -7.67
N GLY A 74 -5.45 -4.86 -7.14
CA GLY A 74 -6.35 -3.74 -7.46
C GLY A 74 -6.46 -2.70 -6.34
N GLY A 75 -5.37 -2.48 -5.59
CA GLY A 75 -5.22 -1.41 -4.60
C GLY A 75 -4.65 -0.13 -5.23
N PHE A 76 -4.19 0.80 -4.38
CA PHE A 76 -3.64 2.10 -4.78
C PHE A 76 -2.53 1.96 -5.85
N ILE A 77 -1.46 1.22 -5.53
CA ILE A 77 -0.30 1.04 -6.42
C ILE A 77 -0.73 0.42 -7.76
N GLY A 78 -1.58 -0.62 -7.71
CA GLY A 78 -2.02 -1.31 -8.92
C GLY A 78 -2.85 -0.42 -9.85
N LEU A 79 -3.73 0.41 -9.29
CA LEU A 79 -4.56 1.34 -10.07
C LEU A 79 -3.75 2.49 -10.67
N GLU A 80 -2.88 3.13 -9.88
CA GLU A 80 -2.01 4.21 -10.36
C GLU A 80 -1.06 3.71 -11.46
N LEU A 81 -0.52 2.50 -11.31
CA LEU A 81 0.31 1.90 -12.35
C LEU A 81 -0.51 1.56 -13.60
N ALA A 82 -1.72 1.02 -13.43
CA ALA A 82 -2.60 0.69 -14.55
C ALA A 82 -2.96 1.91 -15.40
N GLU A 83 -3.27 3.04 -14.77
CA GLU A 83 -3.48 4.33 -15.44
C GLU A 83 -2.25 4.72 -16.27
N ASN A 84 -1.06 4.75 -15.62
CA ASN A 84 0.18 5.14 -16.28
C ASN A 84 0.54 4.23 -17.47
N LEU A 85 0.41 2.91 -17.33
CA LEU A 85 0.69 1.97 -18.42
C LEU A 85 -0.32 2.08 -19.55
N ARG A 86 -1.59 2.33 -19.21
CA ARG A 86 -2.64 2.57 -20.22
C ARG A 86 -2.42 3.86 -21.00
N GLU A 87 -1.99 4.94 -20.34
CA GLU A 87 -1.62 6.20 -20.98
C GLU A 87 -0.41 6.06 -21.92
N LEU A 88 0.50 5.11 -21.65
CA LEU A 88 1.59 4.72 -22.55
C LEU A 88 1.11 3.85 -23.73
N GLY A 89 -0.19 3.56 -23.85
CA GLY A 89 -0.79 2.81 -24.94
C GLY A 89 -0.74 1.30 -24.78
N MET A 90 -0.44 0.78 -23.60
CA MET A 90 -0.43 -0.66 -23.34
C MET A 90 -1.85 -1.20 -23.10
N ASP A 91 -2.09 -2.46 -23.48
CA ASP A 91 -3.24 -3.20 -23.03
C ASP A 91 -3.01 -3.68 -21.60
N VAL A 92 -3.91 -3.28 -20.68
CA VAL A 92 -3.72 -3.53 -19.24
C VAL A 92 -4.85 -4.39 -18.70
N THR A 93 -4.48 -5.45 -17.97
CA THR A 93 -5.40 -6.28 -17.20
C THR A 93 -5.04 -6.23 -15.73
N ILE A 94 -6.01 -5.91 -14.86
CA ILE A 94 -5.84 -5.99 -13.40
C ILE A 94 -6.47 -7.30 -12.92
N VAL A 95 -5.68 -8.11 -12.20
CA VAL A 95 -6.14 -9.29 -11.47
C VAL A 95 -6.31 -8.93 -10.01
N GLN A 96 -7.46 -9.24 -9.44
CA GLN A 96 -7.73 -9.00 -8.02
C GLN A 96 -8.40 -10.20 -7.39
N SER A 97 -7.87 -10.66 -6.26
CA SER A 97 -8.40 -11.82 -5.52
C SER A 97 -9.80 -11.60 -4.95
N GLN A 98 -10.13 -10.36 -4.65
CA GLN A 98 -11.46 -9.95 -4.20
C GLN A 98 -12.36 -9.64 -5.40
N LYS A 99 -13.67 -9.61 -5.17
CA LYS A 99 -14.66 -9.29 -6.21
C LYS A 99 -14.73 -7.82 -6.57
N GLN A 100 -13.87 -6.99 -5.96
CA GLN A 100 -13.80 -5.56 -6.22
C GLN A 100 -12.36 -5.03 -6.11
N LEU A 101 -12.12 -3.89 -6.73
CA LEU A 101 -10.95 -3.04 -6.52
C LEU A 101 -11.14 -2.23 -5.23
N MET A 102 -10.04 -1.67 -4.72
CA MET A 102 -10.05 -0.68 -3.62
C MET A 102 -10.90 -1.11 -2.41
N MET A 103 -10.40 -2.08 -1.66
CA MET A 103 -11.06 -2.63 -0.48
C MET A 103 -11.48 -1.62 0.61
N PRO A 104 -10.87 -0.40 0.73
CA PRO A 104 -11.39 0.62 1.64
C PRO A 104 -12.81 1.12 1.33
N PHE A 105 -13.31 0.89 0.10
CA PHE A 105 -14.66 1.25 -0.30
C PHE A 105 -15.63 0.08 -0.16
N ASP A 106 -16.90 0.35 0.04
CA ASP A 106 -17.96 -0.64 -0.16
C ASP A 106 -18.14 -0.93 -1.66
N SER A 107 -18.77 -2.07 -1.98
CA SER A 107 -18.87 -2.56 -3.36
C SER A 107 -19.64 -1.62 -4.29
N ASP A 108 -20.66 -0.94 -3.78
CA ASP A 108 -21.45 0.06 -4.50
C ASP A 108 -20.60 1.30 -4.87
N MET A 109 -19.75 1.76 -3.95
CA MET A 109 -18.84 2.88 -4.18
C MET A 109 -17.65 2.45 -5.07
N ALA A 110 -17.10 1.25 -4.89
CA ALA A 110 -16.07 0.69 -5.76
C ALA A 110 -16.53 0.52 -7.22
N ALA A 111 -17.84 0.39 -7.44
CA ALA A 111 -18.42 0.28 -8.80
C ALA A 111 -18.11 1.50 -9.67
N PHE A 112 -18.00 2.70 -9.10
CA PHE A 112 -17.60 3.91 -9.84
C PHE A 112 -16.17 3.79 -10.35
N ILE A 113 -15.26 3.25 -9.52
CA ILE A 113 -13.86 2.99 -9.92
C ILE A 113 -13.82 1.92 -11.02
N HIS A 114 -14.60 0.83 -10.89
CA HIS A 114 -14.70 -0.20 -11.93
C HIS A 114 -15.19 0.37 -13.27
N ALA A 115 -16.19 1.25 -13.22
CA ALA A 115 -16.73 1.88 -14.42
C ALA A 115 -15.68 2.77 -15.09
N GLU A 116 -14.95 3.56 -14.31
CA GLU A 116 -13.92 4.46 -14.82
C GLU A 116 -12.75 3.72 -15.48
N VAL A 117 -12.22 2.69 -14.83
CA VAL A 117 -11.10 1.91 -15.41
C VAL A 117 -11.51 1.16 -16.67
N ARG A 118 -12.75 0.60 -16.70
CA ARG A 118 -13.28 -0.06 -17.92
C ARG A 118 -13.51 0.93 -19.07
N LYS A 119 -14.01 2.13 -18.78
CA LYS A 119 -14.19 3.23 -19.75
C LYS A 119 -12.86 3.55 -20.45
N HIS A 120 -11.74 3.46 -19.75
CA HIS A 120 -10.39 3.68 -20.29
C HIS A 120 -9.75 2.41 -20.87
N GLY A 121 -10.50 1.32 -21.03
CA GLY A 121 -10.07 0.10 -21.70
C GLY A 121 -9.17 -0.80 -20.84
N ILE A 122 -9.22 -0.69 -19.52
CA ILE A 122 -8.55 -1.63 -18.62
C ILE A 122 -9.47 -2.83 -18.39
N HIS A 123 -8.92 -4.04 -18.54
CA HIS A 123 -9.60 -5.28 -18.27
C HIS A 123 -9.51 -5.65 -16.78
N LEU A 124 -10.61 -6.19 -16.22
CA LEU A 124 -10.69 -6.58 -14.82
C LEU A 124 -10.96 -8.08 -14.70
N ALA A 125 -10.03 -8.81 -14.10
CA ALA A 125 -10.20 -10.21 -13.66
C ALA A 125 -10.37 -10.22 -12.12
N LEU A 126 -11.62 -10.03 -11.68
CA LEU A 126 -11.98 -9.93 -10.25
C LEU A 126 -12.39 -11.29 -9.69
N GLY A 127 -12.07 -11.56 -8.42
CA GLY A 127 -12.35 -12.82 -7.74
C GLY A 127 -11.35 -13.93 -8.09
N HIS A 128 -10.24 -13.61 -8.75
CA HIS A 128 -9.19 -14.55 -9.12
C HIS A 128 -7.91 -14.30 -8.34
N LYS A 129 -7.45 -15.30 -7.62
CA LYS A 129 -6.16 -15.26 -6.95
C LYS A 129 -5.05 -15.65 -7.94
N VAL A 130 -3.92 -14.95 -7.89
CA VAL A 130 -2.72 -15.36 -8.62
C VAL A 130 -2.06 -16.54 -7.90
N GLU A 131 -1.71 -17.59 -8.64
CA GLU A 131 -1.08 -18.82 -8.12
C GLU A 131 0.33 -19.04 -8.62
N GLY A 132 0.77 -18.27 -9.63
CA GLY A 132 2.13 -18.36 -10.14
C GLY A 132 2.33 -17.56 -11.41
N PHE A 133 3.58 -17.59 -11.87
CA PHE A 133 4.04 -16.93 -13.08
C PHE A 133 4.86 -17.90 -13.93
N ILE A 134 4.72 -17.85 -15.24
CA ILE A 134 5.51 -18.66 -16.18
C ILE A 134 5.95 -17.76 -17.32
N GLU A 135 7.24 -17.62 -17.53
CA GLU A 135 7.77 -16.98 -18.74
C GLU A 135 7.50 -17.86 -19.94
N LYS A 136 6.80 -17.32 -20.91
CA LYS A 136 6.42 -18.01 -22.15
C LYS A 136 6.13 -17.03 -23.26
N ASP A 137 6.43 -17.43 -24.50
CA ASP A 137 6.09 -16.69 -25.74
C ASP A 137 6.55 -15.21 -25.72
N GLY A 138 7.72 -14.97 -25.10
CA GLY A 138 8.30 -13.64 -25.02
C GLY A 138 7.70 -12.74 -23.93
N GLY A 139 6.75 -13.23 -23.12
CA GLY A 139 6.09 -12.52 -22.01
C GLY A 139 5.97 -13.36 -20.74
N VAL A 140 5.00 -13.04 -19.91
CA VAL A 140 4.68 -13.73 -18.66
C VAL A 140 3.22 -14.18 -18.67
N ASN A 141 2.98 -15.44 -18.42
CA ASN A 141 1.66 -15.98 -18.13
C ASN A 141 1.42 -15.94 -16.62
N VAL A 142 0.41 -15.21 -16.19
CA VAL A 142 -0.06 -15.12 -14.80
C VAL A 142 -1.12 -16.20 -14.59
N LEU A 143 -0.81 -17.19 -13.77
CA LEU A 143 -1.71 -18.32 -13.48
C LEU A 143 -2.75 -17.92 -12.44
N LEU A 144 -4.00 -18.26 -12.68
CA LEU A 144 -5.14 -17.90 -11.84
C LEU A 144 -5.73 -19.12 -11.12
N SER A 145 -6.42 -18.86 -10.01
CA SER A 145 -7.00 -19.88 -9.13
C SER A 145 -8.14 -20.71 -9.76
N ASP A 146 -8.67 -20.31 -10.90
CA ASP A 146 -9.65 -21.06 -11.67
C ASP A 146 -9.02 -21.97 -12.76
N GLY A 147 -7.68 -22.06 -12.77
CA GLY A 147 -6.92 -22.85 -13.74
C GLY A 147 -6.68 -22.14 -15.08
N THR A 148 -7.18 -20.92 -15.26
CA THR A 148 -6.88 -20.10 -16.44
C THR A 148 -5.56 -19.35 -16.30
N SER A 149 -5.10 -18.72 -17.37
CA SER A 149 -3.95 -17.82 -17.33
C SER A 149 -4.17 -16.58 -18.18
N LEU A 150 -3.53 -15.49 -17.77
CA LEU A 150 -3.49 -14.23 -18.51
C LEU A 150 -2.07 -13.98 -18.99
N HIS A 151 -1.93 -13.70 -20.29
CA HIS A 151 -0.64 -13.36 -20.90
C HIS A 151 -0.42 -11.84 -20.90
N GLY A 152 0.80 -11.42 -20.59
CA GLY A 152 1.27 -10.05 -20.75
C GLY A 152 2.74 -10.03 -21.15
N ASP A 153 3.17 -9.02 -21.88
CA ASP A 153 4.60 -8.81 -22.16
C ASP A 153 5.37 -8.55 -20.87
N ILE A 154 4.69 -7.96 -19.86
CA ILE A 154 5.17 -7.81 -18.50
C ILE A 154 4.09 -8.17 -17.48
N ALA A 155 4.51 -8.54 -16.27
CA ALA A 155 3.63 -8.63 -15.12
C ALA A 155 4.14 -7.74 -13.99
N VAL A 156 3.22 -7.18 -13.18
CA VAL A 156 3.57 -6.40 -12.00
C VAL A 156 2.83 -6.91 -10.78
N LEU A 157 3.56 -7.19 -9.72
CA LEU A 157 3.01 -7.66 -8.45
C LEU A 157 2.77 -6.46 -7.51
N ALA A 158 1.50 -6.13 -7.30
CA ALA A 158 1.02 -5.00 -6.48
C ALA A 158 -0.01 -5.44 -5.42
N ILE A 159 0.21 -6.62 -4.79
CA ILE A 159 -0.72 -7.24 -3.83
C ILE A 159 -0.61 -6.71 -2.41
N GLY A 160 0.05 -5.58 -2.22
CA GLY A 160 0.24 -4.92 -0.94
C GLY A 160 1.68 -4.93 -0.45
N VAL A 161 1.86 -4.46 0.78
CA VAL A 161 3.16 -4.31 1.41
C VAL A 161 3.24 -5.07 2.73
N THR A 162 4.45 -5.43 3.12
CA THR A 162 4.77 -6.08 4.40
C THR A 162 5.75 -5.18 5.15
N PRO A 163 5.54 -4.89 6.44
CA PRO A 163 6.47 -4.14 7.27
C PRO A 163 7.89 -4.69 7.18
N ASP A 164 8.88 -3.83 6.97
CA ASP A 164 10.29 -4.26 6.96
C ASP A 164 10.88 -4.20 8.36
N THR A 165 10.61 -5.22 9.15
CA THR A 165 10.93 -5.27 10.58
C THR A 165 12.04 -6.25 10.93
N HIS A 166 12.87 -6.63 9.96
CA HIS A 166 13.99 -7.56 10.19
C HIS A 166 14.92 -7.05 11.31
N LEU A 167 15.35 -5.79 11.21
CA LEU A 167 16.23 -5.18 12.21
C LEU A 167 15.57 -5.11 13.61
N ALA A 168 14.28 -4.76 13.68
CA ALA A 168 13.54 -4.72 14.93
C ALA A 168 13.45 -6.11 15.57
N LYS A 169 13.19 -7.14 14.76
CA LYS A 169 13.14 -8.54 15.20
C LYS A 169 14.47 -9.02 15.75
N GLU A 170 15.58 -8.75 15.06
CA GLU A 170 16.93 -9.12 15.52
C GLU A 170 17.32 -8.37 16.79
N ALA A 171 16.87 -7.14 16.95
CA ALA A 171 17.06 -6.34 18.15
C ALA A 171 16.14 -6.76 19.32
N GLY A 172 15.27 -7.76 19.13
CA GLY A 172 14.38 -8.29 20.18
C GLY A 172 13.21 -7.37 20.53
N LEU A 173 12.80 -6.45 19.63
CA LEU A 173 11.63 -5.62 19.81
C LEU A 173 10.34 -6.45 19.69
N GLU A 174 9.32 -6.07 20.44
CA GLU A 174 7.98 -6.66 20.31
C GLU A 174 7.38 -6.38 18.95
N LEU A 175 6.87 -7.44 18.31
CA LEU A 175 6.19 -7.37 17.02
C LEU A 175 4.73 -7.80 17.16
N GLY A 176 3.84 -7.06 16.52
CA GLY A 176 2.40 -7.26 16.56
C GLY A 176 1.80 -7.68 15.23
N VAL A 177 0.70 -7.05 14.85
CA VAL A 177 -0.10 -7.39 13.66
C VAL A 177 0.76 -7.44 12.40
N ARG A 178 0.72 -8.56 11.69
CA ARG A 178 1.49 -8.81 10.45
C ARG A 178 3.00 -8.58 10.59
N GLY A 179 3.55 -8.72 11.82
CA GLY A 179 4.96 -8.53 12.10
C GLY A 179 5.40 -7.06 12.17
N SER A 180 4.50 -6.14 12.39
CA SER A 180 4.80 -4.71 12.62
C SER A 180 5.40 -4.46 14.00
N ILE A 181 6.13 -3.37 14.15
CA ILE A 181 6.71 -2.97 15.44
C ILE A 181 5.58 -2.45 16.34
N VAL A 182 5.48 -3.01 17.55
CA VAL A 182 4.56 -2.50 18.58
C VAL A 182 5.13 -1.21 19.17
N VAL A 183 4.30 -0.18 19.24
CA VAL A 183 4.62 1.11 19.86
C VAL A 183 3.47 1.58 20.74
N ASN A 184 3.80 2.37 21.77
CA ASN A 184 2.80 3.04 22.57
C ASN A 184 2.33 4.36 21.90
N ASP A 185 1.46 5.12 22.58
CA ASP A 185 0.95 6.40 22.09
C ASP A 185 2.02 7.52 21.99
N ARG A 186 3.18 7.32 22.60
CA ARG A 186 4.36 8.19 22.47
C ARG A 186 5.31 7.75 21.36
N MET A 187 4.94 6.68 20.61
CA MET A 187 5.74 6.02 19.58
C MET A 187 7.02 5.34 20.13
N GLU A 188 7.06 5.01 21.41
CA GLU A 188 8.11 4.24 22.06
C GLU A 188 7.88 2.76 21.81
N THR A 189 8.95 2.01 21.52
CA THR A 189 8.91 0.55 21.37
C THR A 189 8.98 -0.16 22.72
N SER A 190 9.00 -1.49 22.72
CA SER A 190 9.20 -2.32 23.92
C SER A 190 10.59 -2.16 24.55
N VAL A 191 11.54 -1.53 23.87
CA VAL A 191 12.91 -1.30 24.36
C VAL A 191 13.10 0.20 24.63
N PRO A 192 13.55 0.59 25.84
CA PRO A 192 13.78 1.99 26.18
C PRO A 192 14.71 2.70 25.19
N ASP A 193 14.44 3.98 24.95
CA ASP A 193 15.23 4.85 24.05
C ASP A 193 15.16 4.47 22.57
N ILE A 194 14.31 3.50 22.20
CA ILE A 194 14.04 3.15 20.80
C ILE A 194 12.59 3.49 20.46
N TYR A 195 12.42 4.28 19.42
CA TYR A 195 11.16 4.73 18.84
C TYR A 195 10.95 4.12 17.46
N ALA A 196 9.71 4.03 17.00
CA ALA A 196 9.46 3.60 15.63
C ALA A 196 8.29 4.37 14.99
N ALA A 197 8.35 4.56 13.66
CA ALA A 197 7.34 5.29 12.89
C ALA A 197 7.17 4.76 11.47
N GLY A 198 6.08 5.16 10.84
CA GLY A 198 5.77 4.92 9.42
C GLY A 198 5.15 3.55 9.16
N ASP A 199 5.35 3.02 7.94
CA ASP A 199 4.68 1.81 7.46
C ASP A 199 5.08 0.53 8.21
N ALA A 200 6.11 0.60 9.06
CA ALA A 200 6.60 -0.52 9.84
C ALA A 200 5.90 -0.71 11.19
N VAL A 201 5.11 0.26 11.65
CA VAL A 201 4.53 0.25 13.00
C VAL A 201 3.07 -0.16 13.04
N GLN A 202 2.68 -0.83 14.14
CA GLN A 202 1.30 -1.05 14.52
C GLN A 202 0.69 0.24 15.05
N VAL A 203 -0.56 0.51 14.68
CA VAL A 203 -1.31 1.67 15.17
C VAL A 203 -2.71 1.25 15.59
N LYS A 204 -3.35 2.07 16.43
CA LYS A 204 -4.78 1.93 16.71
C LYS A 204 -5.62 2.52 15.58
N HIS A 205 -6.63 1.76 15.15
CA HIS A 205 -7.67 2.33 14.29
C HIS A 205 -8.58 3.21 15.13
N PHE A 206 -8.69 4.48 14.76
CA PHE A 206 -9.37 5.49 15.61
C PHE A 206 -10.84 5.18 15.90
N VAL A 207 -11.54 4.50 14.99
CA VAL A 207 -12.98 4.20 15.15
C VAL A 207 -13.22 2.90 15.93
N THR A 208 -12.43 1.85 15.66
CA THR A 208 -12.66 0.49 16.21
C THR A 208 -11.74 0.15 17.37
N ASP A 209 -10.74 0.97 17.65
CA ASP A 209 -9.66 0.74 18.62
C ASP A 209 -8.87 -0.58 18.39
N GLU A 210 -9.03 -1.17 17.21
CA GLU A 210 -8.29 -2.37 16.81
C GLU A 210 -6.84 -2.04 16.44
N ASP A 211 -5.95 -2.98 16.73
CA ASP A 211 -4.57 -2.92 16.25
C ASP A 211 -4.51 -3.19 14.75
N THR A 212 -3.90 -2.28 14.01
CA THR A 212 -3.87 -2.34 12.54
C THR A 212 -2.61 -1.76 11.94
N LEU A 213 -2.48 -1.88 10.64
CA LEU A 213 -1.45 -1.24 9.81
C LEU A 213 -2.11 -0.23 8.89
N ILE A 214 -1.63 1.00 8.92
CA ILE A 214 -2.08 2.08 8.04
C ILE A 214 -0.85 2.70 7.38
N SER A 215 -0.44 2.10 6.27
CA SER A 215 0.76 2.48 5.51
C SER A 215 0.46 3.70 4.62
N LEU A 216 0.34 4.87 5.24
CA LEU A 216 0.02 6.15 4.60
C LEU A 216 0.96 7.26 5.09
N ALA A 217 1.25 8.21 4.22
CA ALA A 217 2.16 9.33 4.50
C ALA A 217 1.66 10.25 5.64
N GLY A 218 0.35 10.48 5.75
CA GLY A 218 -0.23 11.31 6.81
C GLY A 218 0.08 10.80 8.21
N PRO A 219 -0.24 9.54 8.55
CA PRO A 219 0.18 8.89 9.79
C PRO A 219 1.69 8.97 10.03
N ALA A 220 2.50 8.56 9.06
CA ALA A 220 3.97 8.56 9.18
C ALA A 220 4.53 9.95 9.53
N ASN A 221 4.05 11.01 8.89
CA ASN A 221 4.44 12.39 9.20
C ASN A 221 4.08 12.82 10.63
N LYS A 222 2.87 12.49 11.09
CA LYS A 222 2.43 12.80 12.47
C LYS A 222 3.28 12.05 13.48
N GLN A 223 3.52 10.76 13.25
CA GLN A 223 4.34 9.92 14.13
C GLN A 223 5.77 10.46 14.25
N GLY A 224 6.40 10.83 13.13
CA GLY A 224 7.75 11.42 13.16
C GLY A 224 7.84 12.71 13.98
N ARG A 225 6.82 13.59 13.90
CA ARG A 225 6.76 14.81 14.73
C ARG A 225 6.59 14.49 16.21
N ILE A 226 5.68 13.56 16.54
CA ILE A 226 5.46 13.12 17.94
C ILE A 226 6.73 12.54 18.54
N ILE A 227 7.48 11.74 17.78
CA ILE A 227 8.78 11.23 18.24
C ILE A 227 9.74 12.37 18.51
N ALA A 228 9.87 13.32 17.60
CA ALA A 228 10.77 14.47 17.76
C ALA A 228 10.42 15.29 19.01
N ASP A 229 9.14 15.59 19.22
CA ASP A 229 8.67 16.28 20.43
C ASP A 229 9.04 15.51 21.69
N ASN A 230 8.79 14.20 21.73
CA ASN A 230 9.04 13.37 22.92
C ASN A 230 10.53 13.18 23.21
N ILE A 231 11.37 13.05 22.18
CA ILE A 231 12.83 12.99 22.35
C ILE A 231 13.37 14.30 22.94
N CYS A 232 12.76 15.43 22.56
CA CYS A 232 13.13 16.77 23.07
C CYS A 232 12.48 17.11 24.43
N GLY A 233 11.86 16.15 25.10
CA GLY A 233 11.29 16.32 26.44
C GLY A 233 9.82 16.77 26.46
N GLY A 234 9.14 16.74 25.33
CA GLY A 234 7.70 16.97 25.21
C GLY A 234 6.85 15.77 25.67
N ASP A 235 5.52 15.93 25.62
CA ASP A 235 4.52 14.87 25.90
C ASP A 235 3.45 14.82 24.82
N SER A 236 3.87 14.64 23.58
CA SER A 236 3.00 14.48 22.42
C SER A 236 2.51 13.05 22.28
N ARG A 237 1.23 12.87 21.88
CA ARG A 237 0.60 11.55 21.78
C ARG A 237 -0.04 11.30 20.42
N TYR A 238 0.11 10.09 19.92
CA TYR A 238 -0.50 9.62 18.70
C TYR A 238 -1.84 8.94 19.02
N MET A 239 -2.93 9.55 18.56
CA MET A 239 -4.30 9.09 18.87
C MET A 239 -4.83 8.06 17.86
N GLY A 240 -3.95 7.40 17.11
CA GLY A 240 -4.36 6.47 16.06
C GLY A 240 -4.68 7.15 14.72
N SER A 241 -5.28 6.38 13.81
CA SER A 241 -5.62 6.87 12.47
C SER A 241 -6.95 6.30 11.99
N GLN A 242 -7.68 7.10 11.20
CA GLN A 242 -8.91 6.69 10.50
C GLN A 242 -8.61 6.08 9.12
N GLY A 243 -7.34 6.00 8.68
CA GLY A 243 -7.00 5.50 7.36
C GLY A 243 -7.48 6.41 6.22
N SER A 244 -7.61 7.73 6.46
CA SER A 244 -8.05 8.68 5.41
C SER A 244 -7.14 8.63 4.21
N SER A 245 -7.70 8.36 3.04
CA SER A 245 -6.97 8.17 1.79
C SER A 245 -7.71 8.78 0.61
N VAL A 246 -6.96 9.10 -0.42
CA VAL A 246 -7.48 9.61 -1.69
C VAL A 246 -6.69 9.01 -2.83
N ILE A 247 -7.37 8.72 -3.93
CA ILE A 247 -6.75 8.27 -5.19
C ILE A 247 -7.41 9.00 -6.36
N LYS A 248 -6.60 9.38 -7.33
CA LYS A 248 -7.06 9.77 -8.66
C LYS A 248 -6.93 8.54 -9.58
N VAL A 249 -7.99 8.24 -10.31
CA VAL A 249 -8.03 7.17 -11.30
C VAL A 249 -8.61 7.78 -12.58
N PHE A 250 -7.79 8.10 -13.54
CA PHE A 250 -8.13 8.88 -14.74
C PHE A 250 -8.86 10.19 -14.37
N ASP A 251 -10.15 10.31 -14.72
CA ASP A 251 -10.97 11.50 -14.46
C ASP A 251 -11.71 11.45 -13.12
N LEU A 252 -11.66 10.29 -12.42
CA LEU A 252 -12.33 10.08 -11.15
C LEU A 252 -11.37 10.33 -9.98
N THR A 253 -11.83 11.08 -8.98
CA THR A 253 -11.18 11.14 -7.67
C THR A 253 -12.05 10.38 -6.66
N ALA A 254 -11.45 9.41 -5.96
CA ALA A 254 -12.11 8.64 -4.92
C ALA A 254 -11.37 8.82 -3.58
N ALA A 255 -12.12 9.06 -2.51
CA ALA A 255 -11.58 9.26 -1.17
C ALA A 255 -12.37 8.45 -0.15
N SER A 256 -11.71 7.97 0.89
CA SER A 256 -12.34 7.28 2.02
C SER A 256 -11.73 7.70 3.34
N THR A 257 -12.52 7.62 4.41
CA THR A 257 -12.06 7.82 5.79
C THR A 257 -12.91 7.00 6.74
N GLY A 258 -12.31 6.55 7.85
CA GLY A 258 -13.00 5.72 8.83
C GLY A 258 -13.18 4.29 8.37
N ILE A 259 -14.38 3.75 8.53
CA ILE A 259 -14.71 2.35 8.20
C ILE A 259 -15.85 2.28 7.18
N ASN A 260 -15.86 1.22 6.39
CA ASN A 260 -16.96 0.89 5.48
C ASN A 260 -17.95 -0.09 6.15
N GLU A 261 -19.08 -0.41 5.51
CA GLU A 261 -20.09 -1.33 6.06
C GLU A 261 -19.53 -2.71 6.40
N THR A 262 -18.65 -3.23 5.53
CA THR A 262 -18.02 -4.54 5.76
C THR A 262 -17.17 -4.51 7.03
N HIS A 263 -16.39 -3.45 7.22
CA HIS A 263 -15.54 -3.30 8.41
C HIS A 263 -16.41 -3.08 9.66
N ALA A 264 -17.43 -2.22 9.59
CA ALA A 264 -18.37 -2.01 10.69
C ALA A 264 -19.02 -3.32 11.16
N LYS A 265 -19.51 -4.12 10.20
CA LYS A 265 -20.11 -5.44 10.48
C LYS A 265 -19.10 -6.39 11.13
N ASN A 266 -17.87 -6.45 10.65
CA ASN A 266 -16.82 -7.33 11.22
C ASN A 266 -16.42 -6.89 12.64
N ALA A 267 -16.45 -5.59 12.91
CA ALA A 267 -16.21 -5.01 14.23
C ALA A 267 -17.43 -5.11 15.18
N GLY A 268 -18.54 -5.71 14.74
CA GLY A 268 -19.77 -5.84 15.53
C GLY A 268 -20.51 -4.53 15.77
N LEU A 269 -20.22 -3.51 14.97
CA LEU A 269 -20.87 -2.20 15.05
C LEU A 269 -22.18 -2.22 14.24
N ASN A 270 -23.25 -1.66 14.83
CA ASN A 270 -24.51 -1.43 14.12
C ASN A 270 -24.44 -0.05 13.48
N ALA A 271 -24.43 0.00 12.15
CA ALA A 271 -24.32 1.23 11.39
C ALA A 271 -25.42 1.28 10.31
N ASP A 272 -26.04 2.42 10.19
CA ASP A 272 -26.88 2.77 9.05
C ASP A 272 -26.07 3.56 8.03
N THR A 273 -26.42 3.46 6.76
CA THR A 273 -25.73 4.17 5.69
C THR A 273 -26.68 5.03 4.87
N VAL A 274 -26.16 6.16 4.39
CA VAL A 274 -26.87 7.06 3.51
C VAL A 274 -26.01 7.37 2.29
N ILE A 275 -26.59 7.25 1.10
CA ILE A 275 -25.95 7.64 -0.16
C ILE A 275 -26.52 8.97 -0.63
N LEU A 276 -25.65 9.93 -0.88
CA LEU A 276 -25.95 11.27 -1.35
C LEU A 276 -25.18 11.56 -2.66
N SER A 277 -25.81 12.32 -3.55
CA SER A 277 -25.14 12.74 -4.81
C SER A 277 -25.27 14.25 -5.03
N PRO A 278 -24.71 15.08 -4.13
CA PRO A 278 -24.71 16.53 -4.29
C PRO A 278 -23.76 16.99 -5.39
N MET A 279 -23.91 18.26 -5.78
CA MET A 279 -22.88 18.96 -6.55
C MET A 279 -21.66 19.23 -5.65
N SER A 280 -20.46 19.21 -6.22
CA SER A 280 -19.20 19.52 -5.51
C SER A 280 -19.16 20.95 -4.95
N HIS A 281 -19.95 21.85 -5.55
CA HIS A 281 -20.17 23.23 -5.11
C HIS A 281 -21.47 23.78 -5.73
N ALA A 282 -21.83 25.00 -5.37
CA ALA A 282 -23.04 25.64 -5.88
C ALA A 282 -23.04 25.72 -7.41
N GLY A 283 -24.17 25.34 -8.04
CA GLY A 283 -24.28 25.16 -9.50
C GLY A 283 -24.06 26.41 -10.36
N TYR A 284 -24.01 27.58 -9.73
CA TYR A 284 -23.74 28.85 -10.43
C TYR A 284 -22.21 29.13 -10.58
N TYR A 285 -21.33 28.33 -9.96
CA TYR A 285 -19.90 28.38 -10.20
C TYR A 285 -19.53 27.40 -11.33
N PRO A 286 -18.57 27.78 -12.23
CA PRO A 286 -18.11 26.89 -13.30
C PRO A 286 -17.40 25.65 -12.75
N GLY A 287 -17.50 24.54 -13.47
CA GLY A 287 -16.76 23.31 -13.17
C GLY A 287 -17.39 22.42 -12.09
N GLY A 288 -18.63 22.69 -11.69
CA GLY A 288 -19.36 21.81 -10.76
C GLY A 288 -19.52 20.40 -11.30
N LYS A 289 -19.26 19.40 -10.47
CA LYS A 289 -19.45 17.98 -10.76
C LYS A 289 -20.29 17.32 -9.70
N VAL A 290 -21.02 16.29 -10.08
CA VAL A 290 -21.75 15.46 -9.11
C VAL A 290 -20.72 14.69 -8.28
N MET A 291 -20.87 14.70 -6.97
CA MET A 291 -20.04 13.99 -6.02
C MET A 291 -20.93 12.97 -5.28
N THR A 292 -20.70 11.68 -5.53
CA THR A 292 -21.42 10.64 -4.78
C THR A 292 -20.68 10.32 -3.50
N MET A 293 -21.36 10.38 -2.37
CA MET A 293 -20.85 10.08 -1.05
C MET A 293 -21.71 9.00 -0.39
N LYS A 294 -21.06 8.09 0.33
CA LYS A 294 -21.69 7.16 1.26
C LYS A 294 -21.17 7.47 2.66
N VAL A 295 -22.08 7.68 3.57
CA VAL A 295 -21.81 8.08 4.95
C VAL A 295 -22.50 7.11 5.89
#